data_3de32e23a05d73892cc20987b4831745
#
_entry.id   3de32e23a05d73892cc20987b4831745
#
_cell.length_a   1.000
_cell.length_b   1.000
_cell.length_c   1.000
_cell.angle_alpha   90.00
_cell.angle_beta   90.00
_cell.angle_gamma   90.00
#
_symmetry.space_group_name_H-M   'P 1'
#
loop_
_entity.id
_entity.type
_entity.pdbx_description
1 polymer ?
#
loop_
_entity_poly.entity_id
_entity_poly.type
_entity_poly.pdbx_seq_one_letter_code
_entity_poly.pdbx_strand_id
1 'polypeptide(L)'
;WSLVQVSFYGGWVVGPTGMAVHVPVQEPSLAFATQAVISMLWYQLAMLFALWLTFSLTWDRVNRTGWWGLLVFYTTHQLACISIFLGVENPGRGFFPTDLVFLESYFGPARNSLFLIFSLAALLVLTLTFTIKALRATMPMRRQALTLLTVLGALGVVELFVLGLAVELDLWDAFLEFRGY
;
A
#
# COMPACT_ATOMS: atom_id res chain seq x y z
N TRP A 1 1.78 11.56 0.63
CA TRP A 1 1.40 10.19 0.95
C TRP A 1 1.39 9.93 2.46
N SER A 2 2.52 10.05 3.15
CA SER A 2 2.63 9.77 4.60
C SER A 2 1.60 10.51 5.45
N LEU A 3 1.32 11.78 5.17
CA LEU A 3 0.33 12.56 5.91
C LEU A 3 -1.09 11.96 5.78
N VAL A 4 -1.49 11.59 4.57
CA VAL A 4 -2.80 10.97 4.32
C VAL A 4 -2.86 9.60 5.01
N GLN A 5 -1.79 8.81 4.91
CA GLN A 5 -1.68 7.49 5.52
C GLN A 5 -1.81 7.57 7.05
N VAL A 6 -0.99 8.42 7.69
CA VAL A 6 -1.01 8.59 9.15
C VAL A 6 -2.37 9.15 9.62
N SER A 7 -2.95 10.09 8.90
CA SER A 7 -4.26 10.66 9.26
C SER A 7 -5.38 9.62 9.19
N PHE A 8 -5.36 8.74 8.19
CA PHE A 8 -6.36 7.69 8.03
C PHE A 8 -6.14 6.55 9.03
N TYR A 9 -4.95 5.93 9.04
CA TYR A 9 -4.67 4.80 9.93
C TYR A 9 -4.51 5.22 11.40
N GLY A 10 -4.27 6.50 11.69
CA GLY A 10 -4.32 7.05 13.03
C GLY A 10 -5.73 7.38 13.53
N GLY A 11 -6.76 7.14 12.72
CA GLY A 11 -8.15 7.39 13.09
C GLY A 11 -8.57 8.86 13.12
N TRP A 12 -7.74 9.78 12.56
CA TRP A 12 -8.04 11.21 12.60
C TRP A 12 -9.02 11.64 11.49
N VAL A 13 -8.96 11.02 10.33
CA VAL A 13 -9.81 11.30 9.18
C VAL A 13 -10.29 9.98 8.59
N VAL A 14 -11.29 9.39 9.19
CA VAL A 14 -11.85 8.09 8.79
C VAL A 14 -13.15 8.22 7.98
N GLY A 15 -13.66 9.44 7.81
CA GLY A 15 -14.94 9.69 7.15
C GLY A 15 -16.14 9.43 8.06
N PRO A 16 -17.37 9.48 7.52
CA PRO A 16 -18.58 9.22 8.30
C PRO A 16 -18.60 7.79 8.81
N THR A 17 -18.68 7.61 10.12
CA THR A 17 -18.67 6.32 10.84
C THR A 17 -19.89 5.42 10.57
N GLY A 18 -20.82 5.85 9.72
CA GLY A 18 -22.04 5.10 9.39
C GLY A 18 -21.93 4.12 8.22
N MET A 19 -20.77 3.98 7.59
CA MET A 19 -20.56 3.08 6.45
C MET A 19 -20.09 1.66 6.82
N ALA A 20 -20.06 1.31 8.11
CA ALA A 20 -19.85 -0.06 8.53
C ALA A 20 -21.06 -0.92 8.11
N VAL A 21 -21.11 -1.25 6.83
CA VAL A 21 -22.04 -2.25 6.32
C VAL A 21 -21.61 -3.57 6.97
N HIS A 22 -22.53 -4.18 7.69
CA HIS A 22 -22.34 -5.55 8.21
C HIS A 22 -22.10 -6.46 7.00
N VAL A 23 -20.85 -6.80 6.75
CA VAL A 23 -20.45 -7.60 5.59
C VAL A 23 -20.71 -9.06 5.98
N PRO A 24 -21.62 -9.74 5.30
CA PRO A 24 -21.77 -11.18 5.50
C PRO A 24 -20.44 -11.86 5.14
N VAL A 25 -20.07 -12.90 5.88
CA VAL A 25 -18.90 -13.72 5.58
C VAL A 25 -19.03 -14.25 4.15
N GLN A 26 -18.35 -13.63 3.22
CA GLN A 26 -18.33 -14.04 1.81
C GLN A 26 -16.98 -14.70 1.51
N GLU A 27 -17.00 -15.60 0.53
CA GLU A 27 -15.75 -16.14 0.03
C GLU A 27 -14.86 -15.03 -0.57
N PRO A 28 -13.53 -15.08 -0.36
CA PRO A 28 -12.61 -14.08 -0.87
C PRO A 28 -12.69 -14.04 -2.40
N SER A 29 -13.19 -12.92 -2.92
CA SER A 29 -13.34 -12.67 -4.35
C SER A 29 -12.83 -11.30 -4.70
N LEU A 30 -12.48 -11.08 -5.97
CA LEU A 30 -12.05 -9.76 -6.43
C LEU A 30 -13.13 -8.70 -6.20
N ALA A 31 -14.41 -9.05 -6.35
CA ALA A 31 -15.53 -8.14 -6.07
C ALA A 31 -15.56 -7.73 -4.59
N PHE A 32 -15.34 -8.68 -3.68
CA PHE A 32 -15.27 -8.42 -2.24
C PHE A 32 -14.07 -7.54 -1.87
N ALA A 33 -12.88 -7.83 -2.43
CA ALA A 33 -11.70 -6.98 -2.25
C ALA A 33 -11.91 -5.55 -2.78
N THR A 34 -12.60 -5.40 -3.92
CA THR A 34 -12.96 -4.08 -4.46
C THR A 34 -13.91 -3.34 -3.53
N GLN A 35 -14.90 -4.02 -2.95
CA GLN A 35 -15.81 -3.43 -1.96
C GLN A 35 -15.06 -2.96 -0.71
N ALA A 36 -14.09 -3.74 -0.24
CA ALA A 36 -13.22 -3.35 0.88
C ALA A 36 -12.39 -2.08 0.55
N VAL A 37 -11.82 -1.98 -0.66
CA VAL A 37 -11.13 -0.77 -1.12
C VAL A 37 -12.08 0.43 -1.18
N ILE A 38 -13.33 0.24 -1.63
CA ILE A 38 -14.35 1.30 -1.68
C ILE A 38 -14.78 1.72 -0.27
N SER A 39 -14.77 0.83 0.73
CA SER A 39 -15.07 1.19 2.11
C SER A 39 -14.09 2.21 2.70
N MET A 40 -12.88 2.30 2.13
CA MET A 40 -11.86 3.32 2.44
C MET A 40 -11.99 4.57 1.54
N LEU A 41 -13.21 4.94 1.13
CA LEU A 41 -13.45 5.95 0.09
C LEU A 41 -12.74 7.28 0.38
N TRP A 42 -12.77 7.76 1.62
CA TRP A 42 -12.13 9.04 1.98
C TRP A 42 -10.62 9.02 1.77
N TYR A 43 -9.98 7.92 2.16
CA TYR A 43 -8.56 7.72 1.89
C TYR A 43 -8.29 7.69 0.38
N GLN A 44 -9.10 6.93 -0.39
CA GLN A 44 -8.96 6.82 -1.83
C GLN A 44 -9.13 8.19 -2.52
N LEU A 45 -10.15 8.96 -2.14
CA LEU A 45 -10.37 10.30 -2.69
C LEU A 45 -9.22 11.26 -2.36
N ALA A 46 -8.70 11.24 -1.13
CA ALA A 46 -7.57 12.07 -0.74
C ALA A 46 -6.30 11.71 -1.54
N MET A 47 -6.04 10.43 -1.75
CA MET A 47 -4.88 9.96 -2.53
C MET A 47 -5.02 10.27 -4.01
N LEU A 48 -6.20 10.07 -4.61
CA LEU A 48 -6.45 10.41 -6.00
C LEU A 48 -6.36 11.93 -6.22
N PHE A 49 -6.86 12.73 -5.28
CA PHE A 49 -6.70 14.18 -5.32
C PHE A 49 -5.22 14.58 -5.25
N ALA A 50 -4.44 13.99 -4.35
CA ALA A 50 -3.01 14.24 -4.24
C ALA A 50 -2.25 13.86 -5.51
N LEU A 51 -2.59 12.73 -6.14
CA LEU A 51 -2.04 12.30 -7.43
C LEU A 51 -2.40 13.29 -8.54
N TRP A 52 -3.67 13.70 -8.63
CA TRP A 52 -4.12 14.67 -9.62
C TRP A 52 -3.44 16.03 -9.43
N LEU A 53 -3.37 16.51 -8.19
CA LEU A 53 -2.75 17.80 -7.87
C LEU A 53 -1.26 17.79 -8.23
N THR A 54 -0.52 16.77 -7.80
CA THR A 54 0.91 16.66 -8.12
C THR A 54 1.15 16.48 -9.60
N PHE A 55 0.30 15.74 -10.32
CA PHE A 55 0.33 15.63 -11.76
C PHE A 55 0.16 17.00 -12.43
N SER A 56 -0.89 17.74 -12.06
CA SER A 56 -1.20 19.06 -12.63
C SER A 56 -0.08 20.07 -12.37
N LEU A 57 0.51 20.07 -11.17
CA LEU A 57 1.63 20.97 -10.81
C LEU A 57 2.94 20.61 -11.52
N THR A 58 3.10 19.37 -11.96
CA THR A 58 4.34 18.89 -12.58
C THR A 58 4.21 18.64 -14.08
N TRP A 59 3.04 18.89 -14.68
CA TRP A 59 2.76 18.58 -16.09
C TRP A 59 3.80 19.18 -17.05
N ASP A 60 4.10 20.47 -16.88
CA ASP A 60 5.05 21.21 -17.74
C ASP A 60 6.50 21.18 -17.21
N ARG A 61 6.76 20.42 -16.14
CA ARG A 61 8.08 20.35 -15.55
C ARG A 61 8.93 19.22 -16.14
N VAL A 62 10.19 19.48 -16.32
CA VAL A 62 11.17 18.48 -16.79
C VAL A 62 11.34 17.34 -15.75
N ASN A 63 11.26 17.69 -14.46
CA ASN A 63 11.40 16.73 -13.37
C ASN A 63 10.03 16.36 -12.80
N ARG A 64 9.56 15.16 -13.09
CA ARG A 64 8.30 14.55 -12.59
C ARG A 64 8.55 13.44 -11.56
N THR A 65 9.72 13.37 -10.97
CA THR A 65 10.09 12.28 -10.05
C THR A 65 9.16 12.19 -8.84
N GLY A 66 8.73 13.34 -8.30
CA GLY A 66 7.79 13.38 -7.18
C GLY A 66 6.44 12.74 -7.51
N TRP A 67 5.91 13.02 -8.69
CA TRP A 67 4.66 12.39 -9.15
C TRP A 67 4.82 10.87 -9.35
N TRP A 68 5.91 10.45 -10.00
CA TRP A 68 6.19 9.01 -10.17
C TRP A 68 6.39 8.31 -8.83
N GLY A 69 7.06 8.95 -7.86
CA GLY A 69 7.21 8.41 -6.51
C GLY A 69 5.87 8.23 -5.81
N LEU A 70 4.98 9.23 -5.87
CA LEU A 70 3.64 9.15 -5.30
C LEU A 70 2.81 8.05 -5.97
N LEU A 71 2.92 7.90 -7.30
CA LEU A 71 2.25 6.85 -8.05
C LEU A 71 2.75 5.46 -7.65
N VAL A 72 4.06 5.27 -7.46
CA VAL A 72 4.64 4.01 -6.98
C VAL A 72 4.10 3.68 -5.60
N PHE A 73 4.12 4.61 -4.65
CA PHE A 73 3.56 4.41 -3.30
C PHE A 73 2.09 4.04 -3.34
N TYR A 74 1.28 4.79 -4.08
CA TYR A 74 -0.14 4.51 -4.21
C TYR A 74 -0.40 3.13 -4.79
N THR A 75 0.29 2.78 -5.89
CA THR A 75 0.12 1.48 -6.55
C THR A 75 0.53 0.33 -5.62
N THR A 76 1.69 0.44 -4.96
CA THR A 76 2.16 -0.57 -4.00
C THR A 76 1.14 -0.78 -2.89
N HIS A 77 0.64 0.32 -2.31
CA HIS A 77 -0.36 0.25 -1.25
C HIS A 77 -1.68 -0.40 -1.73
N GLN A 78 -2.17 -0.08 -2.93
CA GLN A 78 -3.36 -0.74 -3.48
C GLN A 78 -3.13 -2.25 -3.69
N LEU A 79 -1.96 -2.64 -4.20
CA LEU A 79 -1.60 -4.04 -4.36
C LEU A 79 -1.55 -4.77 -3.01
N ALA A 80 -1.00 -4.13 -1.97
CA ALA A 80 -0.97 -4.67 -0.61
C ALA A 80 -2.39 -4.84 -0.05
N CYS A 81 -3.24 -3.80 -0.10
CA CYS A 81 -4.62 -3.85 0.38
C CYS A 81 -5.43 -4.95 -0.31
N ILE A 82 -5.40 -5.02 -1.66
CA ILE A 82 -6.14 -6.04 -2.41
C ILE A 82 -5.60 -7.43 -2.06
N SER A 83 -4.28 -7.60 -1.89
CA SER A 83 -3.69 -8.87 -1.47
C SER A 83 -4.19 -9.30 -0.10
N ILE A 84 -4.25 -8.39 0.90
CA ILE A 84 -4.76 -8.67 2.24
C ILE A 84 -6.23 -9.12 2.16
N PHE A 85 -7.06 -8.44 1.37
CA PHE A 85 -8.49 -8.78 1.24
C PHE A 85 -8.73 -10.09 0.47
N LEU A 86 -7.82 -10.47 -0.44
CA LEU A 86 -7.89 -11.76 -1.14
C LEU A 86 -7.24 -12.92 -0.37
N GLY A 87 -6.40 -12.61 0.60
CA GLY A 87 -5.70 -13.55 1.48
C GLY A 87 -4.19 -13.47 1.37
N VAL A 88 -3.59 -13.35 2.54
CA VAL A 88 -2.12 -13.41 2.78
C VAL A 88 -1.86 -14.13 4.09
N GLU A 89 -0.66 -14.65 4.26
CA GLU A 89 -0.28 -15.34 5.52
C GLU A 89 -0.22 -14.37 6.70
N ASN A 90 0.27 -13.15 6.48
CA ASN A 90 0.48 -12.14 7.52
C ASN A 90 -0.32 -10.85 7.25
N PRO A 91 -1.64 -10.80 7.54
CA PRO A 91 -2.47 -9.64 7.26
C PRO A 91 -2.32 -8.47 8.26
N GLY A 92 -1.56 -8.62 9.35
CA GLY A 92 -1.41 -7.58 10.37
C GLY A 92 -2.69 -7.29 11.16
N ARG A 93 -3.37 -8.32 11.66
CA ARG A 93 -4.58 -8.18 12.49
C ARG A 93 -4.24 -7.50 13.83
N GLY A 94 -5.20 -6.74 14.38
CA GLY A 94 -5.07 -6.12 15.70
C GLY A 94 -4.36 -4.77 15.72
N PHE A 95 -3.92 -4.23 14.58
CA PHE A 95 -3.23 -2.93 14.50
C PHE A 95 -4.14 -1.74 14.19
N PHE A 96 -5.43 -1.99 13.96
CA PHE A 96 -6.34 -0.90 13.58
C PHE A 96 -6.91 -0.19 14.80
N PRO A 97 -7.03 1.17 14.76
CA PRO A 97 -7.79 1.91 15.74
C PRO A 97 -9.26 1.48 15.69
N THR A 98 -9.99 1.73 16.79
CA THR A 98 -11.39 1.32 16.97
C THR A 98 -12.30 1.70 15.79
N ASP A 99 -12.07 2.85 15.19
CA ASP A 99 -12.85 3.37 14.05
C ASP A 99 -12.60 2.61 12.73
N LEU A 100 -11.51 1.85 12.63
CA LEU A 100 -11.11 1.10 11.45
C LEU A 100 -11.13 -0.43 11.64
N VAL A 101 -11.48 -0.92 12.82
CA VAL A 101 -11.57 -2.38 13.10
C VAL A 101 -12.50 -3.09 12.12
N PHE A 102 -13.51 -2.40 11.59
CA PHE A 102 -14.40 -2.97 10.57
C PHE A 102 -13.65 -3.46 9.31
N LEU A 103 -12.46 -2.91 9.00
CA LEU A 103 -11.64 -3.36 7.87
C LEU A 103 -11.13 -4.79 8.05
N GLU A 104 -10.95 -5.25 9.29
CA GLU A 104 -10.52 -6.63 9.56
C GLU A 104 -11.58 -7.65 9.13
N SER A 105 -12.87 -7.25 9.06
CA SER A 105 -13.93 -8.11 8.54
C SER A 105 -13.80 -8.43 7.05
N TYR A 106 -13.03 -7.62 6.32
CA TYR A 106 -12.72 -7.82 4.91
C TYR A 106 -11.44 -8.63 4.67
N PHE A 107 -10.70 -8.97 5.72
CA PHE A 107 -9.45 -9.72 5.56
C PHE A 107 -9.74 -11.12 5.02
N GLY A 108 -9.03 -11.48 3.97
CA GLY A 108 -9.07 -12.81 3.39
C GLY A 108 -8.51 -13.88 4.34
N PRO A 109 -8.52 -15.14 3.91
CA PRO A 109 -7.96 -16.24 4.68
C PRO A 109 -6.45 -16.05 4.86
N ALA A 110 -5.90 -16.59 5.97
CA ALA A 110 -4.46 -16.66 6.21
C ALA A 110 -3.80 -17.67 5.25
N ARG A 111 -3.81 -17.33 3.98
CA ARG A 111 -3.25 -18.15 2.88
C ARG A 111 -2.94 -17.22 1.71
N ASN A 112 -1.76 -17.35 1.16
CA ASN A 112 -1.33 -16.52 0.02
C ASN A 112 -2.22 -16.75 -1.21
N SER A 113 -2.84 -15.67 -1.68
CA SER A 113 -3.60 -15.65 -2.93
C SER A 113 -2.68 -15.62 -4.14
N LEU A 114 -3.16 -16.09 -5.29
CA LEU A 114 -2.44 -15.94 -6.57
C LEU A 114 -2.22 -14.45 -6.91
N PHE A 115 -3.12 -13.58 -6.47
CA PHE A 115 -3.00 -12.14 -6.69
C PHE A 115 -1.74 -11.56 -6.04
N LEU A 116 -1.38 -12.00 -4.82
CA LEU A 116 -0.14 -11.59 -4.16
C LEU A 116 1.09 -11.94 -5.01
N ILE A 117 1.12 -13.15 -5.57
CA ILE A 117 2.23 -13.61 -6.40
C ILE A 117 2.36 -12.76 -7.66
N PHE A 118 1.24 -12.48 -8.34
CA PHE A 118 1.23 -11.60 -9.52
C PHE A 118 1.64 -10.16 -9.17
N SER A 119 1.16 -9.63 -8.04
CA SER A 119 1.51 -8.29 -7.56
C SER A 119 2.98 -8.16 -7.25
N LEU A 120 3.55 -9.16 -6.58
CA LEU A 120 4.99 -9.24 -6.28
C LEU A 120 5.82 -9.29 -7.57
N ALA A 121 5.44 -10.15 -8.52
CA ALA A 121 6.11 -10.26 -9.81
C ALA A 121 6.06 -8.94 -10.61
N ALA A 122 4.88 -8.31 -10.68
CA ALA A 122 4.70 -7.05 -11.39
C ALA A 122 5.55 -5.92 -10.78
N LEU A 123 5.56 -5.81 -9.45
CA LEU A 123 6.35 -4.79 -8.75
C LEU A 123 7.85 -5.06 -8.86
N LEU A 124 8.27 -6.32 -8.86
CA LEU A 124 9.65 -6.71 -9.11
C LEU A 124 10.11 -6.30 -10.52
N VAL A 125 9.30 -6.59 -11.54
CA VAL A 125 9.58 -6.18 -12.94
C VAL A 125 9.67 -4.67 -13.07
N LEU A 126 8.77 -3.92 -12.41
CA LEU A 126 8.81 -2.47 -12.39
C LEU A 126 10.10 -1.95 -11.74
N THR A 127 10.48 -2.51 -10.60
CA THR A 127 11.70 -2.15 -9.85
C THR A 127 12.95 -2.44 -10.68
N LEU A 128 13.02 -3.62 -11.31
CA LEU A 128 14.13 -3.98 -12.21
C LEU A 128 14.20 -3.03 -13.41
N THR A 129 13.05 -2.62 -13.94
CA THR A 129 13.00 -1.66 -15.05
C THR A 129 13.58 -0.31 -14.64
N PHE A 130 13.25 0.21 -13.46
CA PHE A 130 13.85 1.44 -12.93
C PHE A 130 15.35 1.26 -12.68
N THR A 131 15.77 0.13 -12.13
CA THR A 131 17.19 -0.19 -11.90
C THR A 131 17.98 -0.15 -13.21
N ILE A 132 17.51 -0.86 -14.24
CA ILE A 132 18.19 -0.91 -15.54
C ILE A 132 18.25 0.50 -16.17
N LYS A 133 17.17 1.26 -16.09
CA LYS A 133 17.14 2.65 -16.59
C LYS A 133 18.08 3.57 -15.79
N ALA A 134 18.21 3.37 -14.47
CA ALA A 134 19.13 4.13 -13.61
C ALA A 134 20.59 3.84 -13.98
N LEU A 135 20.94 2.57 -14.19
CA LEU A 135 22.28 2.15 -14.59
C LEU A 135 22.68 2.68 -15.98
N ARG A 136 21.73 2.80 -16.90
CA ARG A 136 21.93 3.32 -18.25
C ARG A 136 21.87 4.84 -18.36
N ALA A 137 21.43 5.54 -17.31
CA ALA A 137 21.28 6.98 -17.34
C ALA A 137 22.63 7.68 -17.31
N THR A 138 22.88 8.52 -18.32
CA THR A 138 24.13 9.33 -18.45
C THR A 138 24.03 10.64 -17.67
N MET A 139 22.83 11.22 -17.55
CA MET A 139 22.60 12.46 -16.81
C MET A 139 22.49 12.18 -15.29
N PRO A 140 23.33 12.83 -14.43
CA PRO A 140 23.33 12.57 -12.99
C PRO A 140 21.96 12.75 -12.32
N MET A 141 21.24 13.81 -12.65
CA MET A 141 19.91 14.10 -12.09
C MET A 141 18.89 13.00 -12.45
N ARG A 142 18.90 12.53 -13.70
CA ARG A 142 18.01 11.44 -14.13
C ARG A 142 18.37 10.12 -13.44
N ARG A 143 19.66 9.85 -13.27
CA ARG A 143 20.16 8.66 -12.56
C ARG A 143 19.69 8.68 -11.11
N GLN A 144 19.84 9.79 -10.39
CA GLN A 144 19.37 9.95 -9.00
C GLN A 144 17.86 9.73 -8.89
N ALA A 145 17.08 10.35 -9.78
CA ALA A 145 15.63 10.19 -9.82
C ALA A 145 15.21 8.71 -9.99
N LEU A 146 15.81 8.00 -10.94
CA LEU A 146 15.53 6.59 -11.19
C LEU A 146 16.01 5.69 -10.04
N THR A 147 17.14 6.02 -9.40
CA THR A 147 17.62 5.31 -8.21
C THR A 147 16.62 5.45 -7.05
N LEU A 148 16.09 6.65 -6.82
CA LEU A 148 15.04 6.84 -5.81
C LEU A 148 13.79 5.99 -6.11
N LEU A 149 13.31 5.98 -7.35
CA LEU A 149 12.18 5.13 -7.75
C LEU A 149 12.48 3.64 -7.60
N THR A 150 13.74 3.21 -7.87
CA THR A 150 14.20 1.83 -7.62
C THR A 150 14.11 1.48 -6.14
N VAL A 151 14.59 2.36 -5.25
CA VAL A 151 14.53 2.14 -3.79
C VAL A 151 13.08 2.04 -3.32
N LEU A 152 12.20 2.95 -3.78
CA LEU A 152 10.78 2.90 -3.44
C LEU A 152 10.11 1.60 -3.93
N GLY A 153 10.41 1.19 -5.16
CA GLY A 153 9.91 -0.09 -5.69
C GLY A 153 10.43 -1.29 -4.91
N ALA A 154 11.72 -1.28 -4.52
CA ALA A 154 12.30 -2.33 -3.71
C ALA A 154 11.67 -2.43 -2.31
N LEU A 155 11.38 -1.29 -1.66
CA LEU A 155 10.64 -1.27 -0.39
C LEU A 155 9.24 -1.87 -0.55
N GLY A 156 8.53 -1.56 -1.65
CA GLY A 156 7.25 -2.17 -1.93
C GLY A 156 7.33 -3.68 -2.20
N VAL A 157 8.39 -4.15 -2.85
CA VAL A 157 8.64 -5.60 -3.01
C VAL A 157 8.83 -6.26 -1.64
N VAL A 158 9.59 -5.64 -0.74
CA VAL A 158 9.79 -6.14 0.64
C VAL A 158 8.47 -6.15 1.40
N GLU A 159 7.65 -5.10 1.29
CA GLU A 159 6.31 -5.03 1.92
C GLU A 159 5.43 -6.21 1.48
N LEU A 160 5.26 -6.42 0.17
CA LEU A 160 4.46 -7.53 -0.34
C LEU A 160 5.04 -8.91 0.02
N PHE A 161 6.35 -9.01 0.05
CA PHE A 161 7.04 -10.25 0.45
C PHE A 161 6.77 -10.59 1.92
N VAL A 162 6.87 -9.60 2.82
CA VAL A 162 6.58 -9.77 4.26
C VAL A 162 5.12 -10.17 4.49
N LEU A 163 4.16 -9.60 3.74
CA LEU A 163 2.75 -10.02 3.81
C LEU A 163 2.56 -11.50 3.46
N GLY A 164 3.42 -12.04 2.59
CA GLY A 164 3.37 -13.44 2.16
C GLY A 164 4.12 -14.43 3.06
N LEU A 165 4.86 -13.95 4.06
CA LEU A 165 5.61 -14.83 4.96
C LEU A 165 4.70 -15.41 6.04
N ALA A 166 4.76 -16.73 6.23
CA ALA A 166 4.10 -17.43 7.33
C ALA A 166 4.88 -17.27 8.67
N VAL A 167 5.33 -16.07 8.96
CA VAL A 167 6.08 -15.73 10.18
C VAL A 167 5.30 -14.66 10.90
N GLU A 168 4.89 -14.94 12.12
CA GLU A 168 4.41 -13.92 13.03
C GLU A 168 5.59 -12.99 13.35
N LEU A 169 5.59 -11.81 12.75
CA LEU A 169 6.61 -10.80 13.02
C LEU A 169 6.15 -10.03 14.26
N ASP A 170 6.46 -10.56 15.44
CA ASP A 170 6.23 -9.92 16.75
C ASP A 170 7.14 -8.70 16.97
N LEU A 171 7.65 -8.12 15.88
CA LEU A 171 8.52 -6.94 15.95
C LEU A 171 7.81 -5.74 16.60
N TRP A 172 6.49 -5.66 16.42
CA TRP A 172 5.71 -4.58 17.01
C TRP A 172 5.47 -4.81 18.49
N ASP A 173 5.16 -6.04 18.87
CA ASP A 173 4.99 -6.41 20.29
C ASP A 173 6.30 -6.24 21.06
N ALA A 174 7.42 -6.70 20.50
CA ALA A 174 8.75 -6.47 21.04
C ALA A 174 9.07 -4.95 21.17
N PHE A 175 8.64 -4.13 20.22
CA PHE A 175 8.82 -2.67 20.29
C PHE A 175 7.93 -2.04 21.37
N LEU A 176 6.68 -2.48 21.51
CA LEU A 176 5.76 -2.00 22.55
C LEU A 176 6.23 -2.42 23.95
N GLU A 177 6.67 -3.67 24.12
CA GLU A 177 7.28 -4.16 25.37
C GLU A 177 8.53 -3.35 25.73
N PHE A 178 9.39 -3.06 24.76
CA PHE A 178 10.57 -2.21 24.98
C PHE A 178 10.19 -0.79 25.43
N ARG A 179 9.04 -0.28 25.00
CA ARG A 179 8.50 1.04 25.39
C ARG A 179 7.73 1.01 26.70
N GLY A 180 7.46 -0.18 27.30
CA GLY A 180 6.74 -0.34 28.56
C GLY A 180 5.20 -0.23 28.44
N TYR A 181 4.66 -0.57 27.27
CA TYR A 181 3.22 -0.71 27.02
C TYR A 181 2.80 -2.17 27.05
#